data_123ecfa6e04ed61bc7f36cae7ed07dcb
#
_entry.id   123ecfa6e04ed61bc7f36cae7ed07dcb
#
_cell.length_a   1.000
_cell.length_b   1.000
_cell.length_c   1.000
_cell.angle_alpha   90.00
_cell.angle_beta   90.00
_cell.angle_gamma   90.00
#
_symmetry.space_group_name_H-M   'P 1'
#
loop_
_entity.id
_entity.type
_entity.pdbx_description
1 polymer ?
#
loop_
_entity_poly.entity_id
_entity_poly.type
_entity_poly.pdbx_seq_one_letter_code
_entity_poly.pdbx_strand_id
1 'polypeptide(L)'
;MITYKDLTAGPNFFLMAGPCCIEDEQVALRIAERVAKITERLNIPYIFKGSYRKANRSRVDSFTGIGDIKALKILARVREEFGCPVVTDIHETQEAAMAAEYVDVLQIPAFLCRQTDLIAAAARTGKMVNIKKGQFLGASGMEHAARKVIDCGNEQVILCERGNSFGYSDLVVDFTNIPAMKATGYPVVMDVTHSLQRPNQASGVTGGKPELIETIARAAIAVGADGLFFETHPEPQIAKSDAANMLQLDLLEPMLERLVRIREAIK
;
A
#
# COMPACT_ATOMS: atom_id res chain seq x y z
N MET A 1 5.49 -17.77 7.25
CA MET A 1 5.34 -16.38 6.68
C MET A 1 4.70 -16.49 5.31
N ILE A 2 3.78 -15.60 4.97
CA ILE A 2 3.05 -15.57 3.69
C ILE A 2 4.04 -15.30 2.56
N THR A 3 3.98 -16.08 1.48
CA THR A 3 4.80 -15.91 0.28
C THR A 3 4.00 -15.18 -0.81
N TYR A 4 4.67 -14.78 -1.90
CA TYR A 4 4.00 -14.16 -3.06
C TYR A 4 2.85 -15.04 -3.63
N LYS A 5 3.05 -16.36 -3.68
CA LYS A 5 2.03 -17.29 -4.18
C LYS A 5 0.81 -17.38 -3.26
N ASP A 6 1.00 -17.18 -1.97
CA ASP A 6 -0.08 -17.25 -0.99
C ASP A 6 -1.03 -16.05 -1.08
N LEU A 7 -0.61 -14.93 -1.68
CA LEU A 7 -1.43 -13.72 -1.79
C LEU A 7 -2.75 -13.96 -2.51
N THR A 8 -2.76 -14.82 -3.51
CA THR A 8 -3.95 -15.11 -4.34
C THR A 8 -4.40 -16.55 -4.27
N ALA A 9 -3.74 -17.41 -3.48
CA ALA A 9 -4.06 -18.82 -3.36
C ALA A 9 -5.33 -19.09 -2.52
N GLY A 10 -5.64 -18.19 -1.61
CA GLY A 10 -6.78 -18.31 -0.69
C GLY A 10 -8.10 -17.83 -1.26
N PRO A 11 -9.20 -18.09 -0.53
CA PRO A 11 -10.54 -17.66 -0.94
C PRO A 11 -10.75 -16.15 -0.79
N ASN A 12 -9.98 -15.48 0.04
CA ASN A 12 -10.10 -14.07 0.34
C ASN A 12 -9.10 -13.20 -0.45
N PHE A 13 -9.35 -11.90 -0.42
CA PHE A 13 -8.37 -10.90 -0.83
C PHE A 13 -7.25 -10.79 0.22
N PHE A 14 -6.06 -10.34 -0.17
CA PHE A 14 -5.02 -10.01 0.80
C PHE A 14 -5.09 -8.55 1.23
N LEU A 15 -4.50 -8.23 2.37
CA LEU A 15 -4.51 -6.91 2.97
C LEU A 15 -3.09 -6.37 3.12
N MET A 16 -2.83 -5.17 2.60
CA MET A 16 -1.71 -4.33 2.99
C MET A 16 -2.23 -3.23 3.91
N ALA A 17 -1.87 -3.24 5.19
CA ALA A 17 -2.37 -2.23 6.12
C ALA A 17 -1.35 -1.86 7.19
N GLY A 18 -1.37 -0.59 7.61
CA GLY A 18 -0.51 -0.06 8.67
C GLY A 18 -0.51 1.47 8.70
N PRO A 19 0.38 2.11 9.44
CA PRO A 19 0.46 3.55 9.49
C PRO A 19 0.99 4.14 8.18
N CYS A 20 0.70 5.41 7.93
CA CYS A 20 1.27 6.13 6.79
C CYS A 20 2.81 6.12 6.81
N CYS A 21 3.39 6.44 7.98
CA CYS A 21 4.83 6.45 8.23
C CYS A 21 5.10 5.83 9.61
N ILE A 22 6.26 5.22 9.77
CA ILE A 22 6.73 4.78 11.09
C ILE A 22 7.14 6.04 11.87
N GLU A 23 6.30 6.46 12.79
CA GLU A 23 6.51 7.66 13.61
C GLU A 23 6.83 7.33 15.07
N ASP A 24 6.42 6.14 15.52
CA ASP A 24 6.63 5.61 16.86
C ASP A 24 6.55 4.08 16.82
N GLU A 25 7.38 3.42 17.63
CA GLU A 25 7.44 1.96 17.69
C GLU A 25 6.18 1.35 18.31
N GLN A 26 5.69 1.96 19.39
CA GLN A 26 4.51 1.44 20.10
C GLN A 26 3.26 1.54 19.24
N VAL A 27 3.11 2.64 18.49
CA VAL A 27 2.02 2.82 17.53
C VAL A 27 2.09 1.76 16.43
N ALA A 28 3.28 1.50 15.86
CA ALA A 28 3.45 0.49 14.82
C ALA A 28 3.10 -0.91 15.33
N LEU A 29 3.60 -1.31 16.49
CA LEU A 29 3.32 -2.62 17.11
C LEU A 29 1.82 -2.77 17.46
N ARG A 30 1.19 -1.74 18.04
CA ARG A 30 -0.25 -1.75 18.35
C ARG A 30 -1.11 -1.96 17.10
N ILE A 31 -0.78 -1.28 16.00
CA ILE A 31 -1.49 -1.44 14.74
C ILE A 31 -1.28 -2.86 14.20
N ALA A 32 -0.03 -3.33 14.16
CA ALA A 32 0.32 -4.66 13.66
C ALA A 32 -0.40 -5.76 14.43
N GLU A 33 -0.37 -5.72 15.76
CA GLU A 33 -1.05 -6.68 16.64
C GLU A 33 -2.57 -6.71 16.36
N ARG A 34 -3.21 -5.54 16.30
CA ARG A 34 -4.65 -5.47 16.09
C ARG A 34 -5.04 -6.00 14.71
N VAL A 35 -4.32 -5.59 13.67
CA VAL A 35 -4.61 -6.02 12.29
C VAL A 35 -4.30 -7.50 12.09
N ALA A 36 -3.20 -8.02 12.66
CA ALA A 36 -2.86 -9.44 12.58
C ALA A 36 -3.97 -10.33 13.18
N LYS A 37 -4.48 -9.97 14.37
CA LYS A 37 -5.60 -10.70 15.01
C LYS A 37 -6.88 -10.68 14.16
N ILE A 38 -7.21 -9.55 13.56
CA ILE A 38 -8.39 -9.42 12.70
C ILE A 38 -8.23 -10.28 11.44
N THR A 39 -7.10 -10.20 10.78
CA THR A 39 -6.84 -10.90 9.52
C THR A 39 -6.71 -12.41 9.70
N GLU A 40 -6.13 -12.87 10.80
CA GLU A 40 -6.10 -14.28 11.18
C GLU A 40 -7.53 -14.82 11.35
N ARG A 41 -8.38 -14.14 12.13
CA ARG A 41 -9.79 -14.53 12.34
C ARG A 41 -10.60 -14.57 11.05
N LEU A 42 -10.34 -13.64 10.12
CA LEU A 42 -11.05 -13.52 8.84
C LEU A 42 -10.41 -14.33 7.71
N ASN A 43 -9.31 -15.04 7.98
CA ASN A 43 -8.53 -15.77 6.99
C ASN A 43 -8.12 -14.89 5.79
N ILE A 44 -7.58 -13.71 6.08
CA ILE A 44 -7.08 -12.72 5.11
C ILE A 44 -5.54 -12.73 5.16
N PRO A 45 -4.82 -13.00 4.06
CA PRO A 45 -3.38 -12.83 4.02
C PRO A 45 -2.99 -11.37 4.33
N TYR A 46 -2.05 -11.16 5.24
CA TYR A 46 -1.72 -9.82 5.75
C TYR A 46 -0.26 -9.46 5.48
N ILE A 47 -0.04 -8.25 4.97
CA ILE A 47 1.26 -7.59 4.83
C ILE A 47 1.18 -6.28 5.62
N PHE A 48 2.05 -6.11 6.64
CA PHE A 48 2.11 -4.85 7.36
C PHE A 48 2.76 -3.77 6.50
N LYS A 49 2.11 -2.60 6.39
CA LYS A 49 2.63 -1.45 5.63
C LYS A 49 3.09 -0.34 6.56
N GLY A 50 4.27 0.19 6.30
CA GLY A 50 4.72 1.44 6.90
C GLY A 50 5.85 2.06 6.08
N SER A 51 5.78 3.36 5.79
CA SER A 51 6.90 4.07 5.18
C SER A 51 7.97 4.33 6.24
N TYR A 52 9.22 3.98 5.96
CA TYR A 52 10.32 4.33 6.86
C TYR A 52 10.66 5.82 6.76
N ARG A 53 10.38 6.42 5.61
CA ARG A 53 10.57 7.84 5.30
C ARG A 53 9.54 8.34 4.29
N LYS A 54 9.16 9.60 4.38
CA LYS A 54 8.34 10.32 3.38
C LYS A 54 9.21 11.31 2.61
N ALA A 55 9.33 11.13 1.29
CA ALA A 55 10.18 11.94 0.42
C ALA A 55 9.42 13.02 -0.37
N ASN A 56 8.09 12.96 -0.44
CA ASN A 56 7.24 13.81 -1.29
C ASN A 56 6.34 14.74 -0.47
N ARG A 57 6.94 15.57 0.40
CA ARG A 57 6.18 16.52 1.22
C ARG A 57 5.90 17.82 0.50
N SER A 58 4.72 18.41 0.76
CA SER A 58 4.34 19.73 0.22
C SER A 58 5.16 20.86 0.83
N ARG A 59 5.68 20.70 2.06
CA ARG A 59 6.50 21.68 2.77
C ARG A 59 7.82 21.06 3.19
N VAL A 60 8.88 21.84 3.16
CA VAL A 60 10.23 21.39 3.52
C VAL A 60 10.38 21.05 5.01
N ASP A 61 9.57 21.70 5.85
CA ASP A 61 9.56 21.52 7.31
C ASP A 61 8.59 20.41 7.79
N SER A 62 7.94 19.70 6.87
CA SER A 62 7.04 18.59 7.22
C SER A 62 7.81 17.41 7.80
N PHE A 63 7.13 16.65 8.68
CA PHE A 63 7.68 15.41 9.22
C PHE A 63 8.01 14.42 8.10
N THR A 64 9.25 13.94 8.06
CA THR A 64 9.75 13.00 7.05
C THR A 64 10.00 11.59 7.60
N GLY A 65 10.20 11.45 8.91
CA GLY A 65 10.51 10.16 9.55
C GLY A 65 11.26 10.33 10.86
N ILE A 66 11.61 9.20 11.48
CA ILE A 66 12.34 9.12 12.76
C ILE A 66 13.81 8.68 12.60
N GLY A 67 14.28 8.67 11.35
CA GLY A 67 15.58 8.14 10.92
C GLY A 67 15.42 6.77 10.24
N ASP A 68 16.03 6.62 9.06
CA ASP A 68 15.79 5.52 8.15
C ASP A 68 16.04 4.15 8.79
N ILE A 69 17.23 3.93 9.34
CA ILE A 69 17.58 2.64 9.96
C ILE A 69 16.73 2.35 11.20
N LYS A 70 16.37 3.37 11.98
CA LYS A 70 15.50 3.19 13.15
C LYS A 70 14.11 2.71 12.73
N ALA A 71 13.53 3.35 11.73
CA ALA A 71 12.21 2.96 11.21
C ALA A 71 12.23 1.57 10.54
N LEU A 72 13.28 1.25 9.77
CA LEU A 72 13.45 -0.07 9.15
C LEU A 72 13.60 -1.18 10.20
N LYS A 73 14.31 -0.95 11.30
CA LYS A 73 14.39 -1.91 12.42
C LYS A 73 13.03 -2.15 13.09
N ILE A 74 12.19 -1.13 13.20
CA ILE A 74 10.83 -1.29 13.71
C ILE A 74 9.99 -2.16 12.76
N LEU A 75 10.11 -1.97 11.44
CA LEU A 75 9.45 -2.85 10.46
C LEU A 75 9.92 -4.30 10.58
N ALA A 76 11.22 -4.53 10.69
CA ALA A 76 11.77 -5.87 10.91
C ALA A 76 11.24 -6.49 12.21
N ARG A 77 11.15 -5.72 13.30
CA ARG A 77 10.56 -6.17 14.56
C ARG A 77 9.08 -6.58 14.40
N VAL A 78 8.28 -5.79 13.68
CA VAL A 78 6.88 -6.15 13.38
C VAL A 78 6.82 -7.50 12.66
N ARG A 79 7.67 -7.70 11.64
CA ARG A 79 7.76 -8.98 10.92
C ARG A 79 8.06 -10.16 11.85
N GLU A 80 9.03 -10.01 12.73
CA GLU A 80 9.47 -11.05 13.65
C GLU A 80 8.42 -11.36 14.73
N GLU A 81 7.78 -10.32 15.29
CA GLU A 81 6.84 -10.46 16.40
C GLU A 81 5.47 -10.99 15.95
N PHE A 82 4.99 -10.59 14.77
CA PHE A 82 3.65 -10.97 14.29
C PHE A 82 3.67 -11.97 13.12
N GLY A 83 4.83 -12.38 12.64
CA GLY A 83 4.95 -13.39 11.59
C GLY A 83 4.38 -13.00 10.23
N CYS A 84 4.13 -11.70 9.98
CA CYS A 84 3.61 -11.18 8.73
C CYS A 84 4.72 -10.51 7.90
N PRO A 85 4.69 -10.60 6.55
CA PRO A 85 5.56 -9.81 5.71
C PRO A 85 5.36 -8.31 5.94
N VAL A 86 6.40 -7.52 5.69
CA VAL A 86 6.34 -6.06 5.82
C VAL A 86 6.70 -5.37 4.51
N VAL A 87 6.05 -4.24 4.22
CA VAL A 87 6.27 -3.41 3.04
C VAL A 87 6.62 -1.98 3.40
N THR A 88 7.61 -1.42 2.70
CA THR A 88 7.94 0.00 2.75
C THR A 88 8.19 0.56 1.35
N ASP A 89 8.00 1.86 1.17
CA ASP A 89 8.33 2.57 -0.07
C ASP A 89 9.80 2.96 -0.12
N ILE A 90 10.36 2.97 -1.33
CA ILE A 90 11.72 3.46 -1.63
C ILE A 90 11.62 4.57 -2.68
N HIS A 91 12.56 5.53 -2.66
CA HIS A 91 12.48 6.75 -3.47
C HIS A 91 13.69 6.92 -4.38
N GLU A 92 14.83 6.35 -3.99
CA GLU A 92 16.07 6.40 -4.72
C GLU A 92 16.69 5.01 -4.89
N THR A 93 17.52 4.82 -5.92
CA THR A 93 18.09 3.53 -6.32
C THR A 93 18.90 2.86 -5.20
N GLN A 94 19.68 3.65 -4.46
CA GLN A 94 20.53 3.17 -3.38
C GLN A 94 19.73 2.71 -2.15
N GLU A 95 18.49 3.14 -2.00
CA GLU A 95 17.62 2.73 -0.89
C GLU A 95 17.16 1.27 -1.02
N ALA A 96 17.10 0.74 -2.25
CA ALA A 96 16.57 -0.60 -2.50
C ALA A 96 17.33 -1.69 -1.73
N ALA A 97 18.64 -1.70 -1.81
CA ALA A 97 19.47 -2.68 -1.12
C ALA A 97 19.37 -2.55 0.39
N MET A 98 19.43 -1.31 0.92
CA MET A 98 19.31 -1.03 2.35
C MET A 98 17.95 -1.48 2.90
N ALA A 99 16.86 -1.11 2.26
CA ALA A 99 15.52 -1.46 2.73
C ALA A 99 15.26 -2.97 2.65
N ALA A 100 15.78 -3.65 1.63
CA ALA A 100 15.60 -5.08 1.42
C ALA A 100 16.19 -5.97 2.54
N GLU A 101 17.11 -5.46 3.35
CA GLU A 101 17.62 -6.15 4.53
C GLU A 101 16.53 -6.30 5.62
N TYR A 102 15.59 -5.37 5.67
CA TYR A 102 14.60 -5.27 6.74
C TYR A 102 13.18 -5.66 6.33
N VAL A 103 12.86 -5.57 5.02
CA VAL A 103 11.48 -5.77 4.54
C VAL A 103 11.37 -6.87 3.49
N ASP A 104 10.15 -7.32 3.23
CA ASP A 104 9.83 -8.41 2.29
C ASP A 104 9.26 -7.88 0.99
N VAL A 105 8.70 -6.67 1.00
CA VAL A 105 8.11 -6.00 -0.15
C VAL A 105 8.67 -4.60 -0.28
N LEU A 106 9.18 -4.25 -1.45
CA LEU A 106 9.58 -2.88 -1.81
C LEU A 106 8.48 -2.22 -2.62
N GLN A 107 8.01 -1.06 -2.17
CA GLN A 107 6.99 -0.31 -2.88
C GLN A 107 7.60 0.82 -3.71
N ILE A 108 7.22 0.89 -4.97
CA ILE A 108 7.52 2.02 -5.86
C ILE A 108 6.36 3.03 -5.76
N PRO A 109 6.62 4.27 -5.30
CA PRO A 109 5.59 5.32 -5.23
C PRO A 109 4.99 5.65 -6.59
N ALA A 110 3.76 6.15 -6.60
CA ALA A 110 3.01 6.43 -7.82
C ALA A 110 3.73 7.41 -8.78
N PHE A 111 4.32 8.48 -8.25
CA PHE A 111 5.08 9.42 -9.08
C PHE A 111 6.34 8.82 -9.71
N LEU A 112 6.87 7.75 -9.12
CA LEU A 112 8.12 7.09 -9.54
C LEU A 112 7.89 5.79 -10.32
N CYS A 113 6.65 5.45 -10.64
CA CYS A 113 6.28 4.19 -11.30
C CYS A 113 6.88 4.01 -12.70
N ARG A 114 7.44 5.06 -13.32
CA ARG A 114 8.13 4.99 -14.59
C ARG A 114 9.66 5.01 -14.48
N GLN A 115 10.22 5.24 -13.29
CA GLN A 115 11.67 5.35 -13.07
C GLN A 115 12.35 3.98 -13.23
N THR A 116 12.99 3.78 -14.37
CA THR A 116 13.56 2.48 -14.77
C THR A 116 14.60 2.00 -13.77
N ASP A 117 15.55 2.86 -13.40
CA ASP A 117 16.65 2.47 -12.50
C ASP A 117 16.16 2.12 -11.10
N LEU A 118 15.15 2.84 -10.57
CA LEU A 118 14.55 2.54 -9.29
C LEU A 118 13.84 1.19 -9.29
N ILE A 119 13.02 0.93 -10.33
CA ILE A 119 12.30 -0.35 -10.46
C ILE A 119 13.30 -1.50 -10.62
N ALA A 120 14.34 -1.33 -11.45
CA ALA A 120 15.38 -2.33 -11.65
C ALA A 120 16.18 -2.60 -10.34
N ALA A 121 16.49 -1.57 -9.56
CA ALA A 121 17.15 -1.72 -8.27
C ALA A 121 16.28 -2.52 -7.29
N ALA A 122 14.98 -2.20 -7.20
CA ALA A 122 14.04 -2.97 -6.39
C ALA A 122 13.96 -4.44 -6.84
N ALA A 123 13.83 -4.69 -8.14
CA ALA A 123 13.74 -6.03 -8.71
C ALA A 123 14.97 -6.90 -8.39
N ARG A 124 16.17 -6.34 -8.52
CA ARG A 124 17.45 -7.04 -8.27
C ARG A 124 17.64 -7.47 -6.82
N THR A 125 16.87 -6.93 -5.88
CA THR A 125 16.90 -7.38 -4.49
C THR A 125 16.26 -8.77 -4.29
N GLY A 126 15.49 -9.25 -5.27
CA GLY A 126 14.71 -10.50 -5.18
C GLY A 126 13.48 -10.40 -4.26
N LYS A 127 13.19 -9.22 -3.71
CA LYS A 127 11.98 -8.99 -2.89
C LYS A 127 10.76 -8.78 -3.77
N MET A 128 9.54 -8.97 -3.22
CA MET A 128 8.31 -8.59 -3.90
C MET A 128 8.35 -7.10 -4.22
N VAL A 129 7.87 -6.72 -5.41
CA VAL A 129 7.82 -5.31 -5.84
C VAL A 129 6.38 -4.88 -6.04
N ASN A 130 5.89 -4.00 -5.18
CA ASN A 130 4.57 -3.38 -5.30
C ASN A 130 4.72 -2.04 -6.05
N ILE A 131 4.12 -1.92 -7.24
CA ILE A 131 4.20 -0.70 -8.06
C ILE A 131 2.87 0.04 -8.01
N LYS A 132 2.86 1.21 -7.37
CA LYS A 132 1.68 2.09 -7.38
C LYS A 132 1.53 2.76 -8.74
N LYS A 133 0.34 2.62 -9.35
CA LYS A 133 0.01 3.28 -10.61
C LYS A 133 0.10 4.79 -10.45
N GLY A 134 0.82 5.45 -11.36
CA GLY A 134 0.83 6.90 -11.44
C GLY A 134 -0.56 7.46 -11.75
N GLN A 135 -0.90 8.59 -11.13
CA GLN A 135 -2.19 9.28 -11.35
C GLN A 135 -2.35 9.75 -12.80
N PHE A 136 -1.26 9.78 -13.54
CA PHE A 136 -1.16 10.19 -14.95
C PHE A 136 -1.16 9.01 -15.94
N LEU A 137 -1.29 7.75 -15.44
CA LEU A 137 -1.27 6.53 -16.25
C LEU A 137 -2.64 5.84 -16.28
N GLY A 138 -2.96 5.25 -17.44
CA GLY A 138 -3.98 4.21 -17.53
C GLY A 138 -3.43 2.82 -17.16
N ALA A 139 -4.33 1.83 -17.08
CA ALA A 139 -3.99 0.44 -16.72
C ALA A 139 -2.91 -0.17 -17.63
N SER A 140 -3.00 0.05 -18.94
CA SER A 140 -2.04 -0.48 -19.94
C SER A 140 -0.60 -0.02 -19.69
N GLY A 141 -0.41 1.19 -19.14
CA GLY A 141 0.92 1.69 -18.80
C GLY A 141 1.62 0.91 -17.68
N MET A 142 0.85 0.19 -16.85
CA MET A 142 1.40 -0.61 -15.75
C MET A 142 2.05 -1.91 -16.20
N GLU A 143 1.65 -2.45 -17.36
CA GLU A 143 2.32 -3.60 -17.96
C GLU A 143 3.81 -3.31 -18.21
N HIS A 144 4.13 -2.12 -18.73
CA HIS A 144 5.54 -1.73 -18.95
C HIS A 144 6.33 -1.59 -17.66
N ALA A 145 5.68 -1.15 -16.56
CA ALA A 145 6.34 -1.08 -15.27
C ALA A 145 6.61 -2.48 -14.69
N ALA A 146 5.63 -3.38 -14.78
CA ALA A 146 5.79 -4.78 -14.40
C ALA A 146 6.88 -5.47 -15.22
N ARG A 147 6.90 -5.26 -16.54
CA ARG A 147 7.89 -5.85 -17.43
C ARG A 147 9.33 -5.53 -17.05
N LYS A 148 9.61 -4.32 -16.57
CA LYS A 148 10.93 -3.96 -16.04
C LYS A 148 11.40 -4.83 -14.88
N VAL A 149 10.48 -5.24 -14.01
CA VAL A 149 10.79 -6.14 -12.88
C VAL A 149 11.12 -7.54 -13.42
N ILE A 150 10.29 -8.04 -14.36
CA ILE A 150 10.48 -9.36 -15.00
C ILE A 150 11.80 -9.41 -15.77
N ASP A 151 12.11 -8.39 -16.57
CA ASP A 151 13.35 -8.31 -17.35
C ASP A 151 14.61 -8.24 -16.47
N CYS A 152 14.45 -7.88 -15.19
CA CYS A 152 15.50 -7.97 -14.17
C CYS A 152 15.58 -9.34 -13.45
N GLY A 153 14.77 -10.33 -13.87
CA GLY A 153 14.77 -11.69 -13.31
C GLY A 153 13.94 -11.89 -12.04
N ASN A 154 13.02 -10.98 -11.75
CA ASN A 154 12.13 -11.08 -10.58
C ASN A 154 10.66 -11.18 -11.03
N GLU A 155 9.98 -12.27 -10.67
CA GLU A 155 8.58 -12.52 -11.06
C GLU A 155 7.56 -12.06 -10.00
N GLN A 156 7.99 -11.50 -8.88
CA GLN A 156 7.14 -11.17 -7.75
C GLN A 156 6.64 -9.71 -7.84
N VAL A 157 5.73 -9.45 -8.76
CA VAL A 157 5.16 -8.11 -9.02
C VAL A 157 3.75 -8.00 -8.47
N ILE A 158 3.46 -6.90 -7.81
CA ILE A 158 2.11 -6.50 -7.39
C ILE A 158 1.81 -5.15 -8.01
N LEU A 159 0.65 -4.99 -8.65
CA LEU A 159 0.21 -3.73 -9.23
C LEU A 159 -0.82 -3.06 -8.30
N CYS A 160 -0.70 -1.76 -8.09
CA CYS A 160 -1.57 -1.03 -7.18
C CYS A 160 -2.31 0.10 -7.88
N GLU A 161 -3.64 0.00 -8.00
CA GLU A 161 -4.53 1.08 -8.43
C GLU A 161 -4.67 2.11 -7.31
N ARG A 162 -4.68 3.42 -7.65
CA ARG A 162 -4.84 4.50 -6.69
C ARG A 162 -5.53 5.76 -7.24
N GLY A 163 -6.22 5.63 -8.36
CA GLY A 163 -6.93 6.72 -9.02
C GLY A 163 -6.08 7.54 -9.99
N ASN A 164 -6.77 8.36 -10.75
CA ASN A 164 -6.23 9.25 -11.77
C ASN A 164 -6.51 10.72 -11.43
N SER A 165 -5.60 11.61 -11.84
CA SER A 165 -5.73 13.05 -11.75
C SER A 165 -6.34 13.61 -13.05
N PHE A 166 -7.25 14.57 -12.90
CA PHE A 166 -7.90 15.29 -14.02
C PHE A 166 -7.61 16.80 -13.97
N GLY A 167 -6.52 17.19 -13.28
CA GLY A 167 -6.15 18.61 -13.12
C GLY A 167 -6.90 19.34 -12.00
N TYR A 168 -7.81 18.66 -11.29
CA TYR A 168 -8.52 19.18 -10.12
C TYR A 168 -8.01 18.52 -8.83
N SER A 169 -8.50 18.98 -7.70
CA SER A 169 -8.05 18.49 -6.38
C SER A 169 -8.48 17.06 -6.09
N ASP A 170 -9.60 16.60 -6.63
CA ASP A 170 -10.10 15.24 -6.42
C ASP A 170 -9.49 14.26 -7.42
N LEU A 171 -9.27 13.02 -6.98
CA LEU A 171 -8.90 11.90 -7.83
C LEU A 171 -10.15 11.12 -8.23
N VAL A 172 -10.09 10.44 -9.38
CA VAL A 172 -11.16 9.58 -9.87
C VAL A 172 -10.61 8.15 -10.01
N VAL A 173 -11.32 7.18 -9.45
CA VAL A 173 -11.01 5.76 -9.63
C VAL A 173 -11.85 5.22 -10.78
N ASP A 174 -11.19 4.80 -11.85
CA ASP A 174 -11.80 3.97 -12.88
C ASP A 174 -11.63 2.51 -12.46
N PHE A 175 -12.69 1.89 -11.97
CA PHE A 175 -12.64 0.50 -11.52
C PHE A 175 -12.41 -0.50 -12.65
N THR A 176 -12.57 -0.11 -13.93
CA THR A 176 -12.22 -0.97 -15.07
C THR A 176 -10.70 -1.18 -15.19
N ASN A 177 -9.89 -0.33 -14.57
CA ASN A 177 -8.44 -0.52 -14.50
C ASN A 177 -8.05 -1.80 -13.73
N ILE A 178 -8.84 -2.24 -12.75
CA ILE A 178 -8.53 -3.44 -11.95
C ILE A 178 -8.55 -4.70 -12.83
N PRO A 179 -9.63 -5.07 -13.52
CA PRO A 179 -9.61 -6.22 -14.42
C PRO A 179 -8.61 -6.05 -15.57
N ALA A 180 -8.42 -4.83 -16.08
CA ALA A 180 -7.44 -4.57 -17.14
C ALA A 180 -5.99 -4.84 -16.68
N MET A 181 -5.61 -4.43 -15.47
CA MET A 181 -4.29 -4.75 -14.90
C MET A 181 -4.19 -6.24 -14.55
N LYS A 182 -5.25 -6.88 -14.04
CA LYS A 182 -5.27 -8.34 -13.77
C LYS A 182 -5.03 -9.18 -15.02
N ALA A 183 -5.43 -8.72 -16.19
CA ALA A 183 -5.17 -9.40 -17.46
C ALA A 183 -3.67 -9.55 -17.77
N THR A 184 -2.81 -8.78 -17.09
CA THR A 184 -1.33 -8.96 -17.17
C THR A 184 -0.83 -10.19 -16.42
N GLY A 185 -1.67 -10.84 -15.60
CA GLY A 185 -1.32 -12.02 -14.81
C GLY A 185 -0.76 -11.74 -13.42
N TYR A 186 -0.64 -10.46 -13.03
CA TYR A 186 -0.11 -10.07 -11.70
C TYR A 186 -1.25 -9.75 -10.73
N PRO A 187 -1.05 -9.97 -9.40
CA PRO A 187 -1.99 -9.52 -8.39
C PRO A 187 -2.21 -8.01 -8.43
N VAL A 188 -3.47 -7.58 -8.29
CA VAL A 188 -3.86 -6.17 -8.30
C VAL A 188 -4.46 -5.76 -6.95
N VAL A 189 -3.87 -4.73 -6.37
CA VAL A 189 -4.28 -4.11 -5.11
C VAL A 189 -5.01 -2.79 -5.40
N MET A 190 -6.10 -2.52 -4.70
CA MET A 190 -6.71 -1.20 -4.67
C MET A 190 -6.27 -0.44 -3.43
N ASP A 191 -5.64 0.72 -3.61
CA ASP A 191 -5.34 1.67 -2.55
C ASP A 191 -6.57 2.53 -2.26
N VAL A 192 -7.29 2.17 -1.21
CA VAL A 192 -8.55 2.81 -0.82
C VAL A 192 -8.34 4.08 0.01
N THR A 193 -7.12 4.32 0.46
CA THR A 193 -6.76 5.52 1.21
C THR A 193 -6.32 6.64 0.28
N HIS A 194 -5.29 6.38 -0.53
CA HIS A 194 -4.70 7.44 -1.35
C HIS A 194 -5.52 7.78 -2.60
N SER A 195 -6.45 6.94 -3.02
CA SER A 195 -7.41 7.26 -4.07
C SER A 195 -8.41 8.37 -3.66
N LEU A 196 -8.50 8.64 -2.36
CA LEU A 196 -9.38 9.67 -1.78
C LEU A 196 -8.63 10.93 -1.33
N GLN A 197 -7.32 11.00 -1.59
CA GLN A 197 -6.53 12.19 -1.31
C GLN A 197 -7.00 13.41 -2.10
N ARG A 198 -6.91 14.57 -1.46
CA ARG A 198 -7.08 15.89 -2.09
C ARG A 198 -5.76 16.65 -2.00
N PRO A 199 -4.85 16.43 -2.95
CA PRO A 199 -3.54 17.10 -2.95
C PRO A 199 -3.67 18.61 -3.17
N ASN A 200 -2.58 19.34 -2.94
CA ASN A 200 -2.46 20.77 -3.26
C ASN A 200 -3.52 21.68 -2.59
N GLN A 201 -3.88 21.38 -1.34
CA GLN A 201 -4.75 22.27 -0.56
C GLN A 201 -4.02 23.54 -0.15
N ALA A 202 -4.75 24.64 0.01
CA ALA A 202 -4.21 25.94 0.41
C ALA A 202 -3.50 25.92 1.77
N SER A 203 -3.85 24.97 2.64
CA SER A 203 -3.18 24.75 3.93
C SER A 203 -1.76 24.17 3.82
N GLY A 204 -1.34 23.72 2.62
CA GLY A 204 -0.08 22.96 2.45
C GLY A 204 -0.11 21.55 3.03
N VAL A 205 -1.28 21.06 3.44
CA VAL A 205 -1.50 19.70 3.94
C VAL A 205 -2.48 19.00 3.01
N THR A 206 -2.18 17.77 2.63
CA THR A 206 -3.08 16.95 1.82
C THR A 206 -4.37 16.66 2.59
N GLY A 207 -5.51 17.02 2.00
CA GLY A 207 -6.83 16.67 2.51
C GLY A 207 -7.27 15.29 2.03
N GLY A 208 -8.45 14.84 2.49
CA GLY A 208 -9.01 13.56 2.09
C GLY A 208 -10.48 13.41 2.41
N LYS A 209 -11.02 12.23 2.08
CA LYS A 209 -12.41 11.84 2.29
C LYS A 209 -12.46 10.45 2.96
N PRO A 210 -11.96 10.30 4.20
CA PRO A 210 -11.85 8.99 4.86
C PRO A 210 -13.21 8.29 5.04
N GLU A 211 -14.30 9.04 5.07
CA GLU A 211 -15.67 8.52 5.10
C GLU A 211 -16.07 7.70 3.87
N LEU A 212 -15.34 7.86 2.74
CA LEU A 212 -15.56 7.12 1.50
C LEU A 212 -14.66 5.88 1.35
N ILE A 213 -13.74 5.61 2.28
CA ILE A 213 -12.83 4.46 2.22
C ILE A 213 -13.58 3.16 2.01
N GLU A 214 -14.64 2.92 2.78
CA GLU A 214 -15.45 1.71 2.63
C GLU A 214 -16.16 1.63 1.28
N THR A 215 -16.61 2.75 0.74
CA THR A 215 -17.25 2.80 -0.58
C THR A 215 -16.29 2.34 -1.68
N ILE A 216 -15.05 2.86 -1.68
CA ILE A 216 -14.01 2.45 -2.63
C ILE A 216 -13.63 0.99 -2.41
N ALA A 217 -13.47 0.54 -1.16
CA ALA A 217 -13.12 -0.83 -0.83
C ALA A 217 -14.18 -1.84 -1.32
N ARG A 218 -15.46 -1.55 -1.11
CA ARG A 218 -16.57 -2.39 -1.60
C ARG A 218 -16.56 -2.51 -3.12
N ALA A 219 -16.41 -1.38 -3.83
CA ALA A 219 -16.35 -1.38 -5.28
C ALA A 219 -15.13 -2.18 -5.79
N ALA A 220 -13.96 -2.01 -5.17
CA ALA A 220 -12.75 -2.75 -5.53
C ALA A 220 -12.92 -4.27 -5.37
N ILE A 221 -13.49 -4.72 -4.25
CA ILE A 221 -13.77 -6.14 -4.05
C ILE A 221 -14.81 -6.64 -5.05
N ALA A 222 -15.87 -5.88 -5.32
CA ALA A 222 -16.93 -6.25 -6.25
C ALA A 222 -16.42 -6.45 -7.69
N VAL A 223 -15.42 -5.67 -8.13
CA VAL A 223 -14.79 -5.84 -9.45
C VAL A 223 -13.63 -6.84 -9.45
N GLY A 224 -13.38 -7.51 -8.32
CA GLY A 224 -12.42 -8.62 -8.22
C GLY A 224 -10.97 -8.22 -7.94
N ALA A 225 -10.71 -7.13 -7.25
CA ALA A 225 -9.37 -6.82 -6.75
C ALA A 225 -8.82 -8.00 -5.93
N ASP A 226 -7.52 -8.29 -6.08
CA ASP A 226 -6.86 -9.39 -5.35
C ASP A 226 -6.45 -8.96 -3.94
N GLY A 227 -6.25 -7.65 -3.73
CA GLY A 227 -5.91 -7.10 -2.42
C GLY A 227 -6.42 -5.68 -2.23
N LEU A 228 -6.35 -5.24 -0.98
CA LEU A 228 -6.66 -3.86 -0.57
C LEU A 228 -5.47 -3.27 0.19
N PHE A 229 -5.24 -1.99 -0.03
CA PHE A 229 -4.23 -1.22 0.68
C PHE A 229 -4.91 -0.13 1.53
N PHE A 230 -4.62 -0.14 2.84
CA PHE A 230 -5.14 0.83 3.80
C PHE A 230 -4.00 1.53 4.55
N GLU A 231 -4.14 2.81 4.79
CA GLU A 231 -3.46 3.46 5.91
C GLU A 231 -4.42 3.60 7.08
N THR A 232 -3.99 3.16 8.26
CA THR A 232 -4.81 3.17 9.48
C THR A 232 -3.99 3.59 10.69
N HIS A 233 -4.65 4.23 11.64
CA HIS A 233 -4.03 4.71 12.86
C HIS A 233 -5.04 4.65 14.03
N PRO A 234 -4.63 4.37 15.28
CA PRO A 234 -5.53 4.41 16.43
C PRO A 234 -6.24 5.76 16.60
N GLU A 235 -5.51 6.83 16.32
CA GLU A 235 -5.96 8.23 16.45
C GLU A 235 -5.45 9.03 15.24
N PRO A 236 -6.10 8.94 14.05
CA PRO A 236 -5.62 9.57 12.81
C PRO A 236 -5.30 11.06 12.94
N GLN A 237 -6.06 11.79 13.75
CA GLN A 237 -5.94 13.23 13.92
C GLN A 237 -4.60 13.70 14.54
N ILE A 238 -3.88 12.82 15.26
CA ILE A 238 -2.56 13.14 15.84
C ILE A 238 -1.40 12.57 15.04
N ALA A 239 -1.68 11.79 13.99
CA ALA A 239 -0.65 11.21 13.14
C ALA A 239 0.17 12.30 12.44
N LYS A 240 1.48 12.07 12.34
CA LYS A 240 2.43 13.05 11.77
C LYS A 240 2.42 13.10 10.24
N SER A 241 1.72 12.15 9.60
CA SER A 241 1.61 12.04 8.15
C SER A 241 0.21 11.60 7.74
N ASP A 242 -0.36 12.22 6.71
CA ASP A 242 -1.64 11.91 6.06
C ASP A 242 -2.84 11.74 7.03
N ALA A 243 -2.84 12.47 8.14
CA ALA A 243 -3.87 12.43 9.17
C ALA A 243 -5.31 12.51 8.62
N ALA A 244 -5.52 13.32 7.58
CA ALA A 244 -6.84 13.55 6.97
C ALA A 244 -7.35 12.38 6.09
N ASN A 245 -6.51 11.39 5.80
CA ASN A 245 -6.87 10.30 4.88
C ASN A 245 -6.92 8.93 5.56
N MET A 246 -6.31 8.76 6.73
CA MET A 246 -6.22 7.46 7.36
C MET A 246 -7.55 7.01 7.95
N LEU A 247 -7.79 5.69 7.85
CA LEU A 247 -8.88 5.03 8.53
C LEU A 247 -8.58 4.94 10.04
N GLN A 248 -9.56 5.25 10.89
CA GLN A 248 -9.45 4.93 12.32
C GLN A 248 -9.39 3.41 12.52
N LEU A 249 -8.42 2.92 13.29
CA LEU A 249 -8.11 1.50 13.43
C LEU A 249 -9.32 0.66 13.89
N ASP A 250 -10.15 1.20 14.77
CA ASP A 250 -11.32 0.50 15.31
C ASP A 250 -12.43 0.27 14.26
N LEU A 251 -12.42 1.03 13.15
CA LEU A 251 -13.36 0.86 12.04
C LEU A 251 -12.95 -0.24 11.06
N LEU A 252 -11.69 -0.71 11.12
CA LEU A 252 -11.16 -1.66 10.16
C LEU A 252 -11.84 -3.02 10.26
N GLU A 253 -12.01 -3.57 11.48
CA GLU A 253 -12.59 -4.90 11.69
C GLU A 253 -14.00 -5.04 11.12
N PRO A 254 -14.98 -4.22 11.49
CA PRO A 254 -16.34 -4.34 10.95
C PRO A 254 -16.40 -4.07 9.44
N MET A 255 -15.48 -3.27 8.91
CA MET A 255 -15.35 -3.04 7.47
C MET A 255 -14.86 -4.31 6.75
N LEU A 256 -13.78 -4.94 7.22
CA LEU A 256 -13.25 -6.17 6.63
C LEU A 256 -14.27 -7.31 6.66
N GLU A 257 -15.07 -7.44 7.73
CA GLU A 257 -16.16 -8.43 7.79
C GLU A 257 -17.20 -8.23 6.69
N ARG A 258 -17.56 -6.98 6.40
CA ARG A 258 -18.48 -6.68 5.28
C ARG A 258 -17.85 -6.97 3.92
N LEU A 259 -16.56 -6.67 3.76
CA LEU A 259 -15.82 -6.92 2.51
C LEU A 259 -15.66 -8.41 2.22
N VAL A 260 -15.41 -9.23 3.25
CA VAL A 260 -15.37 -10.70 3.12
C VAL A 260 -16.71 -11.24 2.60
N ARG A 261 -17.83 -10.75 3.13
CA ARG A 261 -19.17 -11.15 2.64
C ARG A 261 -19.41 -10.77 1.17
N ILE A 262 -18.91 -9.59 0.75
CA ILE A 262 -18.97 -9.20 -0.68
C ILE A 262 -18.11 -10.15 -1.51
N ARG A 263 -16.88 -10.46 -1.05
CA ARG A 263 -15.98 -11.40 -1.73
C ARG A 263 -16.64 -12.79 -1.91
N GLU A 264 -17.32 -13.26 -0.90
CA GLU A 264 -18.07 -14.53 -0.96
C GLU A 264 -19.22 -14.50 -1.95
N ALA A 265 -19.93 -13.37 -2.04
CA ALA A 265 -21.08 -13.21 -2.93
C ALA A 265 -20.73 -13.13 -4.43
N ILE A 266 -19.47 -12.81 -4.77
CA ILE A 266 -19.01 -12.66 -6.16
C ILE A 266 -18.19 -13.85 -6.69
N LYS A 267 -18.00 -14.89 -5.87
CA LYS A 267 -17.40 -16.17 -6.30
C LYS A 267 -18.41 -16.99 -7.07
#